data_7740f965647348f8a7eaa08d13813888
#
_entry.id   7740f965647348f8a7eaa08d13813888
#
_cell.length_a   1.000
_cell.length_b   1.000
_cell.length_c   1.000
_cell.angle_alpha   90.00
_cell.angle_beta   90.00
_cell.angle_gamma   90.00
#
_symmetry.space_group_name_H-M   'P 1'
#
loop_
_entity.id
_entity.type
_entity.pdbx_description
1 polymer ?
#
loop_
_entity_poly.entity_id
_entity_poly.type
_entity_poly.pdbx_seq_one_letter_code
_entity_poly.pdbx_strand_id
1 'polypeptide(L)'
;VSSTGDIPIKTGATEGQVSGLVAIRVGESITSEGLSDLVLRVGRSNVQGGSVVLSSAAGHHSGGEFLVSSGNGYYGGHLEIVGGHGNQDGGDLVLQTGAGGKHGGAISINTFGLKNNIASGHVQLSSGTAIVGTTGNVFLKSGSSSSRSGAFNVLTKLSRTHGNDILLKG
;
A
#
# COMPACT_ATOMS: atom_id res chain seq x y z
N VAL A 1 34.22 20.48 3.02
CA VAL A 1 33.06 19.60 3.10
C VAL A 1 33.48 18.26 2.53
N SER A 2 33.60 17.23 3.36
CA SER A 2 33.95 15.87 2.94
C SER A 2 32.64 15.11 2.58
N SER A 3 32.58 14.51 1.41
CA SER A 3 31.55 13.54 1.06
C SER A 3 31.94 12.15 1.57
N THR A 4 30.98 11.33 1.94
CA THR A 4 31.18 9.91 2.24
C THR A 4 31.02 9.10 0.95
N GLY A 5 31.63 7.90 0.89
CA GLY A 5 31.55 7.01 -0.26
C GLY A 5 30.24 6.20 -0.31
N ASP A 6 29.98 5.60 -1.45
CA ASP A 6 28.83 4.72 -1.72
C ASP A 6 29.16 3.26 -1.35
N ILE A 7 28.15 2.51 -0.94
CA ILE A 7 28.22 1.06 -0.73
C ILE A 7 27.25 0.38 -1.72
N PRO A 8 27.67 0.01 -2.95
CA PRO A 8 26.83 -0.72 -3.88
C PRO A 8 26.82 -2.22 -3.54
N ILE A 9 25.61 -2.79 -3.38
CA ILE A 9 25.39 -4.24 -3.26
C ILE A 9 24.63 -4.71 -4.49
N LYS A 10 25.27 -5.51 -5.35
CA LYS A 10 24.68 -5.97 -6.61
C LYS A 10 25.18 -7.36 -7.00
N THR A 11 24.35 -8.12 -7.71
CA THR A 11 24.78 -9.32 -8.42
C THR A 11 25.30 -8.96 -9.81
N GLY A 12 26.07 -9.87 -10.44
CA GLY A 12 26.53 -9.70 -11.82
C GLY A 12 25.39 -9.79 -12.83
N ALA A 13 25.61 -9.23 -14.02
CA ALA A 13 24.75 -9.43 -15.19
C ALA A 13 25.07 -10.78 -15.87
N THR A 14 24.09 -11.38 -16.57
CA THR A 14 24.25 -12.61 -17.35
C THR A 14 23.54 -12.48 -18.70
N GLU A 15 24.13 -13.08 -19.74
CA GLU A 15 23.61 -13.03 -21.11
C GLU A 15 22.79 -14.28 -21.52
N GLY A 16 22.17 -14.99 -20.64
CA GLY A 16 21.32 -16.11 -21.06
C GLY A 16 20.95 -17.12 -19.98
N GLN A 17 21.21 -16.76 -18.75
CA GLN A 17 20.92 -17.58 -17.58
C GLN A 17 20.24 -16.72 -16.51
N VAL A 18 19.75 -17.35 -15.45
CA VAL A 18 19.13 -16.65 -14.31
C VAL A 18 20.21 -15.84 -13.58
N SER A 19 19.95 -14.55 -13.33
CA SER A 19 20.83 -13.70 -12.54
C SER A 19 20.83 -14.11 -11.06
N GLY A 20 21.87 -13.70 -10.32
CA GLY A 20 22.00 -14.01 -8.91
C GLY A 20 20.95 -13.32 -8.02
N LEU A 21 20.75 -13.84 -6.82
CA LEU A 21 19.86 -13.31 -5.79
C LEU A 21 20.66 -12.51 -4.77
N VAL A 22 20.16 -11.33 -4.39
CA VAL A 22 20.54 -10.66 -3.13
C VAL A 22 19.42 -10.90 -2.12
N ALA A 23 19.70 -11.59 -1.02
CA ALA A 23 18.74 -11.83 0.05
C ALA A 23 19.25 -11.22 1.36
N ILE A 24 18.42 -10.39 1.99
CA ILE A 24 18.67 -9.84 3.33
C ILE A 24 17.63 -10.46 4.26
N ARG A 25 18.07 -11.24 5.24
CA ARG A 25 17.22 -11.96 6.18
C ARG A 25 17.68 -11.72 7.61
N VAL A 26 16.73 -11.57 8.50
CA VAL A 26 16.99 -11.61 9.95
C VAL A 26 16.74 -13.04 10.41
N GLY A 27 17.58 -13.54 11.32
CA GLY A 27 17.47 -14.90 11.85
C GLY A 27 16.20 -15.13 12.66
N GLU A 28 15.80 -16.39 12.80
CA GLU A 28 14.67 -16.78 13.64
C GLU A 28 15.05 -16.75 15.13
N SER A 29 14.13 -16.28 15.98
CA SER A 29 14.24 -16.42 17.42
C SER A 29 13.25 -17.50 17.88
N ILE A 30 13.75 -18.54 18.55
CA ILE A 30 12.95 -19.62 19.12
C ILE A 30 12.61 -19.39 20.60
N THR A 31 13.04 -18.27 21.16
CA THR A 31 12.75 -17.90 22.55
C THR A 31 11.60 -16.90 22.61
N SER A 32 10.81 -16.95 23.68
CA SER A 32 9.63 -16.10 23.86
C SER A 32 9.92 -14.61 24.06
N GLU A 33 11.17 -14.20 24.16
CA GLU A 33 11.58 -12.81 24.46
C GLU A 33 12.42 -12.13 23.38
N GLY A 34 12.63 -12.78 22.23
CA GLY A 34 13.45 -12.23 21.13
C GLY A 34 12.63 -11.52 20.05
N LEU A 35 12.85 -10.24 19.82
CA LEU A 35 12.41 -9.51 18.64
C LEU A 35 13.55 -9.48 17.62
N SER A 36 13.22 -9.68 16.35
CA SER A 36 14.17 -9.64 15.23
C SER A 36 13.69 -8.65 14.20
N ASP A 37 14.39 -7.53 14.04
CA ASP A 37 13.98 -6.43 13.19
C ASP A 37 14.91 -6.26 11.99
N LEU A 38 14.37 -5.95 10.82
CA LEU A 38 15.08 -5.37 9.69
C LEU A 38 14.66 -3.91 9.54
N VAL A 39 15.59 -2.98 9.69
CA VAL A 39 15.34 -1.55 9.59
C VAL A 39 16.07 -0.95 8.39
N LEU A 40 15.30 -0.41 7.42
CA LEU A 40 15.80 0.37 6.29
C LEU A 40 15.49 1.85 6.52
N ARG A 41 16.53 2.68 6.68
CA ARG A 41 16.36 4.08 7.02
C ARG A 41 17.36 4.96 6.28
N VAL A 42 16.90 6.08 5.75
CA VAL A 42 17.74 7.11 5.15
C VAL A 42 18.15 8.14 6.21
N GLY A 43 19.34 8.69 6.09
CA GLY A 43 19.87 9.71 7.01
C GLY A 43 19.09 11.02 6.94
N ARG A 44 19.15 11.79 8.01
CA ARG A 44 18.57 13.15 8.08
C ARG A 44 19.43 14.16 7.32
N SER A 45 18.78 15.15 6.74
CA SER A 45 19.43 16.32 6.16
C SER A 45 18.76 17.60 6.70
N ASN A 46 19.52 18.68 6.71
CA ASN A 46 18.99 19.99 7.17
C ASN A 46 18.17 20.71 6.10
N VAL A 47 18.23 20.28 4.85
CA VAL A 47 17.55 20.96 3.71
C VAL A 47 16.54 20.02 3.06
N GLN A 48 16.98 18.87 2.56
CA GLN A 48 16.15 17.92 1.84
C GLN A 48 16.50 16.50 2.27
N GLY A 49 15.53 15.72 2.71
CA GLY A 49 15.69 14.31 3.08
C GLY A 49 16.04 13.45 1.84
N GLY A 50 16.72 12.34 2.09
CA GLY A 50 16.97 11.33 1.06
C GLY A 50 15.72 10.48 0.78
N SER A 51 15.74 9.72 -0.32
CA SER A 51 14.64 8.86 -0.75
C SER A 51 14.96 7.39 -0.54
N VAL A 52 13.93 6.58 -0.27
CA VAL A 52 13.97 5.12 -0.40
C VAL A 52 13.17 4.75 -1.65
N VAL A 53 13.81 4.06 -2.61
CA VAL A 53 13.17 3.61 -3.84
C VAL A 53 13.17 2.10 -3.89
N LEU A 54 11.98 1.49 -3.96
CA LEU A 54 11.78 0.05 -4.10
C LEU A 54 10.97 -0.20 -5.37
N SER A 55 11.54 -0.92 -6.33
CA SER A 55 10.88 -1.21 -7.60
C SER A 55 11.18 -2.63 -8.08
N SER A 56 10.20 -3.29 -8.65
CA SER A 56 10.40 -4.52 -9.40
C SER A 56 10.82 -4.22 -10.84
N ALA A 57 11.43 -5.21 -11.50
CA ALA A 57 11.97 -5.05 -12.85
C ALA A 57 10.87 -5.16 -13.92
N ALA A 58 11.08 -4.48 -15.06
CA ALA A 58 10.31 -4.68 -16.27
C ALA A 58 10.74 -5.99 -16.98
N GLY A 59 9.81 -6.64 -17.68
CA GLY A 59 10.07 -7.80 -18.53
C GLY A 59 9.34 -7.69 -19.86
N HIS A 60 9.81 -8.36 -20.89
CA HIS A 60 9.20 -8.33 -22.23
C HIS A 60 7.79 -8.94 -22.26
N HIS A 61 7.53 -9.97 -21.46
CA HIS A 61 6.23 -10.65 -21.40
C HIS A 61 5.45 -10.27 -20.13
N SER A 62 6.13 -10.24 -18.98
CA SER A 62 5.55 -9.89 -17.69
C SER A 62 6.54 -9.12 -16.85
N GLY A 63 6.09 -8.10 -16.15
CA GLY A 63 6.88 -7.40 -15.14
C GLY A 63 7.05 -8.25 -13.87
N GLY A 64 8.01 -7.87 -13.03
CA GLY A 64 8.20 -8.49 -11.73
C GLY A 64 7.10 -8.08 -10.75
N GLU A 65 6.87 -8.91 -9.74
CA GLU A 65 5.94 -8.65 -8.65
C GLU A 65 6.62 -7.87 -7.51
N PHE A 66 5.89 -6.98 -6.88
CA PHE A 66 6.28 -6.30 -5.64
C PHE A 66 5.25 -6.64 -4.56
N LEU A 67 5.64 -7.45 -3.57
CA LEU A 67 4.77 -7.94 -2.51
C LEU A 67 5.17 -7.35 -1.17
N VAL A 68 4.21 -6.73 -0.47
CA VAL A 68 4.35 -6.27 0.92
C VAL A 68 3.25 -6.91 1.75
N SER A 69 3.62 -7.64 2.79
CA SER A 69 2.68 -8.29 3.69
C SER A 69 3.16 -8.22 5.14
N SER A 70 2.26 -8.05 6.08
CA SER A 70 2.55 -8.22 7.51
C SER A 70 2.56 -9.69 7.90
N GLY A 71 3.16 -10.01 9.06
CA GLY A 71 3.30 -11.37 9.55
C GLY A 71 1.98 -11.97 10.06
N ASN A 72 1.87 -13.30 9.96
CA ASN A 72 0.77 -14.07 10.52
C ASN A 72 1.08 -14.47 11.98
N GLY A 73 0.07 -14.51 12.83
CA GLY A 73 0.21 -14.93 14.22
C GLY A 73 -1.17 -15.15 14.87
N TYR A 74 -1.19 -15.43 16.15
CA TYR A 74 -2.43 -15.45 16.94
C TYR A 74 -3.13 -14.09 16.84
N TYR A 75 -2.36 -13.00 16.93
CA TYR A 75 -2.73 -11.67 16.50
C TYR A 75 -1.94 -11.36 15.23
N GLY A 76 -2.61 -11.01 14.14
CA GLY A 76 -1.96 -10.64 12.89
C GLY A 76 -1.16 -9.36 13.02
N GLY A 77 -0.07 -9.22 12.25
CA GLY A 77 0.74 -8.02 12.19
C GLY A 77 -0.02 -6.85 11.52
N HIS A 78 0.37 -5.63 11.86
CA HIS A 78 -0.16 -4.40 11.27
C HIS A 78 0.69 -3.96 10.08
N LEU A 79 0.06 -3.46 9.01
CA LEU A 79 0.71 -2.78 7.90
C LEU A 79 0.23 -1.33 7.86
N GLU A 80 1.16 -0.39 7.97
CA GLU A 80 0.88 1.04 7.94
C GLU A 80 1.64 1.73 6.80
N ILE A 81 0.93 2.56 6.01
CA ILE A 81 1.51 3.38 4.95
C ILE A 81 1.00 4.81 5.14
N VAL A 82 1.90 5.74 5.46
CA VAL A 82 1.57 7.10 5.83
C VAL A 82 2.40 8.10 5.03
N GLY A 83 1.76 9.17 4.54
CA GLY A 83 2.46 10.34 3.98
C GLY A 83 3.20 11.12 5.06
N GLY A 84 4.25 11.83 4.69
CA GLY A 84 5.05 12.64 5.62
C GLY A 84 4.24 13.81 6.20
N HIS A 85 4.50 14.15 7.45
CA HIS A 85 3.96 15.36 8.07
C HIS A 85 4.81 16.57 7.68
N GLY A 86 4.18 17.67 7.27
CA GLY A 86 4.80 18.96 7.00
C GLY A 86 4.20 20.07 7.85
N ASN A 87 4.98 21.11 8.12
CA ASN A 87 4.50 22.31 8.86
C ASN A 87 3.58 23.20 8.00
N GLN A 88 3.68 23.10 6.67
CA GLN A 88 2.81 23.81 5.73
C GLN A 88 1.93 22.83 5.01
N ASP A 89 2.53 21.95 4.18
CA ASP A 89 1.82 20.97 3.39
C ASP A 89 2.25 19.56 3.80
N GLY A 90 1.29 18.64 3.91
CA GLY A 90 1.55 17.20 4.14
C GLY A 90 1.97 16.50 2.86
N GLY A 91 2.60 15.34 2.98
CA GLY A 91 2.94 14.48 1.84
C GLY A 91 1.74 13.68 1.34
N ASP A 92 1.66 13.46 0.03
CA ASP A 92 0.61 12.68 -0.63
C ASP A 92 0.85 11.16 -0.51
N LEU A 93 -0.24 10.41 -0.49
CA LEU A 93 -0.25 8.97 -0.78
C LEU A 93 -0.99 8.72 -2.09
N VAL A 94 -0.27 8.20 -3.10
CA VAL A 94 -0.83 7.90 -4.42
C VAL A 94 -0.86 6.39 -4.65
N LEU A 95 -2.06 5.83 -4.87
CA LEU A 95 -2.27 4.43 -5.25
C LEU A 95 -2.86 4.39 -6.67
N GLN A 96 -2.10 3.87 -7.61
CA GLN A 96 -2.48 3.86 -9.03
C GLN A 96 -2.14 2.52 -9.67
N THR A 97 -3.04 2.01 -10.50
CA THR A 97 -2.78 0.82 -11.31
C THR A 97 -2.08 1.16 -12.61
N GLY A 98 -1.42 0.16 -13.21
CA GLY A 98 -0.84 0.29 -14.54
C GLY A 98 -1.90 0.34 -15.64
N ALA A 99 -1.58 1.06 -16.72
CA ALA A 99 -2.36 1.04 -17.96
C ALA A 99 -1.92 -0.14 -18.84
N GLY A 100 -2.87 -0.77 -19.53
CA GLY A 100 -2.62 -1.81 -20.51
C GLY A 100 -3.27 -1.49 -21.86
N GLY A 101 -2.76 -2.04 -22.95
CA GLY A 101 -3.30 -1.84 -24.30
C GLY A 101 -4.70 -2.40 -24.51
N LYS A 102 -5.14 -3.35 -23.70
CA LYS A 102 -6.49 -3.95 -23.75
C LYS A 102 -7.28 -3.73 -22.47
N HIS A 103 -6.62 -3.90 -21.32
CA HIS A 103 -7.26 -3.79 -20.00
C HIS A 103 -6.30 -3.07 -19.05
N GLY A 104 -6.83 -2.17 -18.23
CA GLY A 104 -6.10 -1.58 -17.09
C GLY A 104 -6.07 -2.54 -15.90
N GLY A 105 -5.23 -2.25 -14.93
CA GLY A 105 -5.21 -2.96 -13.66
C GLY A 105 -6.40 -2.59 -12.77
N ALA A 106 -6.64 -3.38 -11.71
CA ALA A 106 -7.70 -3.14 -10.72
C ALA A 106 -7.10 -2.85 -9.34
N ILE A 107 -7.77 -2.01 -8.55
CA ILE A 107 -7.53 -1.83 -7.11
C ILE A 107 -8.65 -2.57 -6.38
N SER A 108 -8.29 -3.47 -5.45
CA SER A 108 -9.24 -4.17 -4.59
C SER A 108 -8.95 -3.88 -3.13
N ILE A 109 -9.93 -3.35 -2.39
CA ILE A 109 -9.83 -3.04 -0.96
C ILE A 109 -10.94 -3.82 -0.26
N ASN A 110 -10.57 -4.85 0.50
CA ASN A 110 -11.50 -5.76 1.14
C ASN A 110 -11.10 -6.03 2.60
N THR A 111 -12.08 -6.20 3.46
CA THR A 111 -11.89 -6.84 4.76
C THR A 111 -12.29 -8.30 4.67
N PHE A 112 -11.50 -9.20 5.24
CA PHE A 112 -11.85 -10.62 5.26
C PHE A 112 -12.78 -10.94 6.41
N GLY A 113 -13.85 -11.69 6.11
CA GLY A 113 -14.72 -12.32 7.13
C GLY A 113 -14.37 -13.79 7.31
N LEU A 114 -14.43 -14.28 8.53
CA LEU A 114 -14.28 -15.71 8.84
C LEU A 114 -15.61 -16.43 8.73
N LYS A 115 -15.56 -17.74 8.37
CA LYS A 115 -16.75 -18.57 8.18
C LYS A 115 -17.56 -18.85 9.45
N ASN A 116 -17.04 -18.54 10.64
CA ASN A 116 -17.60 -18.95 11.93
C ASN A 116 -18.09 -17.75 12.76
N ASN A 117 -19.15 -17.06 12.30
CA ASN A 117 -19.90 -16.05 13.09
C ASN A 117 -19.09 -14.96 13.81
N ILE A 118 -17.91 -14.61 13.31
CA ILE A 118 -17.09 -13.54 13.86
C ILE A 118 -17.25 -12.32 12.93
N ALA A 119 -17.39 -11.14 13.51
CA ALA A 119 -17.51 -9.90 12.77
C ALA A 119 -16.29 -9.68 11.87
N SER A 120 -16.51 -9.22 10.63
CA SER A 120 -15.44 -8.72 9.77
C SER A 120 -15.01 -7.32 10.19
N GLY A 121 -13.82 -6.88 9.76
CA GLY A 121 -13.40 -5.49 9.89
C GLY A 121 -14.29 -4.56 9.04
N HIS A 122 -14.08 -3.27 9.18
CA HIS A 122 -14.72 -2.24 8.35
C HIS A 122 -13.69 -1.53 7.47
N VAL A 123 -14.15 -0.98 6.36
CA VAL A 123 -13.39 -0.06 5.50
C VAL A 123 -13.90 1.35 5.79
N GLN A 124 -13.01 2.25 6.19
CA GLN A 124 -13.32 3.65 6.41
C GLN A 124 -12.59 4.53 5.39
N LEU A 125 -13.32 5.43 4.75
CA LEU A 125 -12.78 6.44 3.85
C LEU A 125 -13.32 7.79 4.26
N SER A 126 -12.45 8.70 4.70
CA SER A 126 -12.83 10.03 5.18
C SER A 126 -11.78 11.07 4.82
N SER A 127 -12.19 12.29 4.58
CA SER A 127 -11.28 13.43 4.60
C SER A 127 -10.88 13.78 6.04
N GLY A 128 -9.77 14.51 6.20
CA GLY A 128 -9.32 15.00 7.50
C GLY A 128 -10.28 16.04 8.10
N THR A 129 -10.12 16.29 9.40
CA THR A 129 -10.85 17.36 10.11
C THR A 129 -10.06 18.66 10.10
N ALA A 130 -10.73 19.79 9.98
CA ALA A 130 -10.15 21.11 10.14
C ALA A 130 -10.78 21.81 11.34
N ILE A 131 -9.95 22.37 12.24
CA ILE A 131 -10.43 23.17 13.38
C ILE A 131 -10.79 24.58 12.90
N VAL A 132 -10.02 25.11 11.96
CA VAL A 132 -10.25 26.43 11.32
C VAL A 132 -10.03 26.25 9.82
N GLY A 133 -10.99 26.69 9.00
CA GLY A 133 -10.94 26.57 7.56
C GLY A 133 -11.86 25.48 7.01
N THR A 134 -11.59 25.00 5.81
CA THR A 134 -12.40 23.99 5.11
C THR A 134 -11.74 22.62 5.11
N THR A 135 -12.53 21.57 5.24
CA THR A 135 -12.08 20.19 5.07
C THR A 135 -11.97 19.83 3.59
N GLY A 136 -11.17 18.80 3.27
CA GLY A 136 -11.09 18.24 1.93
C GLY A 136 -12.35 17.46 1.53
N ASN A 137 -12.50 17.18 0.25
CA ASN A 137 -13.60 16.40 -0.29
C ASN A 137 -13.20 14.92 -0.46
N VAL A 138 -14.18 14.03 -0.39
CA VAL A 138 -14.07 12.63 -0.82
C VAL A 138 -14.82 12.48 -2.14
N PHE A 139 -14.10 12.15 -3.24
CA PHE A 139 -14.69 11.95 -4.57
C PHE A 139 -14.70 10.47 -4.95
N LEU A 140 -15.88 9.93 -5.21
CA LEU A 140 -16.10 8.58 -5.72
C LEU A 140 -16.84 8.68 -7.05
N LYS A 141 -16.19 8.30 -8.16
CA LYS A 141 -16.79 8.37 -9.49
C LYS A 141 -16.29 7.25 -10.41
N SER A 142 -17.12 6.82 -11.34
CA SER A 142 -16.71 6.00 -12.47
C SER A 142 -15.98 6.84 -13.52
N GLY A 143 -15.14 6.20 -14.34
CA GLY A 143 -14.49 6.85 -15.47
C GLY A 143 -15.46 7.17 -16.62
N SER A 144 -15.06 8.08 -17.51
CA SER A 144 -15.76 8.40 -18.75
C SER A 144 -15.31 7.49 -19.90
N SER A 145 -16.19 7.23 -20.86
CA SER A 145 -15.91 6.48 -22.08
C SER A 145 -16.71 7.05 -23.25
N SER A 146 -16.15 6.99 -24.45
CA SER A 146 -16.87 7.31 -25.69
C SER A 146 -17.88 6.27 -26.11
N SER A 147 -17.82 5.04 -25.57
CA SER A 147 -18.74 3.95 -25.91
C SER A 147 -19.61 3.59 -24.71
N ARG A 148 -19.05 3.02 -23.64
CA ARG A 148 -19.80 2.60 -22.45
C ARG A 148 -18.97 2.86 -21.19
N SER A 149 -19.44 3.71 -20.32
CA SER A 149 -18.85 3.99 -19.02
C SER A 149 -19.17 2.89 -18.00
N GLY A 150 -18.31 2.72 -17.00
CA GLY A 150 -18.57 1.85 -15.86
C GLY A 150 -19.66 2.40 -14.94
N ALA A 151 -20.30 1.51 -14.17
CA ALA A 151 -21.27 1.89 -13.14
C ALA A 151 -20.56 2.18 -11.80
N PHE A 152 -21.14 3.07 -11.02
CA PHE A 152 -20.86 3.24 -9.60
C PHE A 152 -22.01 2.58 -8.82
N ASN A 153 -21.71 1.48 -8.12
CA ASN A 153 -22.72 0.70 -7.39
C ASN A 153 -22.47 0.80 -5.88
N VAL A 154 -23.47 1.18 -5.12
CA VAL A 154 -23.49 1.11 -3.65
C VAL A 154 -24.59 0.11 -3.26
N LEU A 155 -24.18 -1.00 -2.65
CA LEU A 155 -25.08 -2.11 -2.34
C LEU A 155 -24.92 -2.51 -0.88
N THR A 156 -26.03 -2.67 -0.18
CA THR A 156 -26.10 -3.38 1.10
C THR A 156 -26.58 -4.81 0.86
N LYS A 157 -25.97 -5.78 1.56
CA LYS A 157 -26.45 -7.17 1.49
C LYS A 157 -27.48 -7.42 2.59
N LEU A 158 -28.44 -8.29 2.28
CA LEU A 158 -29.46 -8.74 3.22
C LEU A 158 -28.80 -9.51 4.39
N SER A 159 -29.19 -9.17 5.59
CA SER A 159 -28.97 -9.97 6.80
C SER A 159 -30.22 -10.82 7.09
N ARG A 160 -30.05 -11.94 7.76
CA ARG A 160 -31.20 -12.80 8.15
C ARG A 160 -32.08 -12.18 9.24
N THR A 161 -31.52 -11.26 10.02
CA THR A 161 -32.19 -10.72 11.23
C THR A 161 -32.46 -9.22 11.16
N HIS A 162 -31.57 -8.44 10.53
CA HIS A 162 -31.71 -6.97 10.44
C HIS A 162 -31.23 -6.49 9.09
N GLY A 163 -31.93 -5.56 8.47
CA GLY A 163 -31.47 -4.85 7.28
C GLY A 163 -30.34 -3.87 7.61
N ASN A 164 -29.49 -3.58 6.62
CA ASN A 164 -28.49 -2.51 6.72
C ASN A 164 -28.92 -1.36 5.84
N ASP A 165 -28.73 -0.16 6.33
CA ASP A 165 -29.14 1.06 5.67
C ASP A 165 -27.98 1.69 4.88
N ILE A 166 -28.32 2.39 3.80
CA ILE A 166 -27.46 3.39 3.16
C ILE A 166 -27.91 4.74 3.72
N LEU A 167 -27.10 5.37 4.56
CA LEU A 167 -27.43 6.64 5.20
C LEU A 167 -26.66 7.78 4.52
N LEU A 168 -27.40 8.69 3.88
CA LEU A 168 -26.88 9.92 3.31
C LEU A 168 -27.36 11.07 4.20
N LYS A 169 -26.41 11.79 4.80
CA LYS A 169 -26.68 12.99 5.60
C LYS A 169 -25.96 14.18 4.97
N GLY A 170 -26.64 15.30 4.86
CA GLY A 170 -26.10 16.60 4.49
C GLY A 170 -25.95 17.49 5.71
#